data_5726b3b8c29209d659e1b3fe12eabdeb
#
_entry.id   5726b3b8c29209d659e1b3fe12eabdeb
#
_cell.length_a   1.000
_cell.length_b   1.000
_cell.length_c   1.000
_cell.angle_alpha   90.00
_cell.angle_beta   90.00
_cell.angle_gamma   90.00
#
_symmetry.space_group_name_H-M   'P 1'
#
loop_
_entity.id
_entity.type
_entity.pdbx_description
1 polymer ?
#
loop_
_entity_poly.entity_id
_entity_poly.type
_entity_poly.pdbx_seq_one_letter_code
_entity_poly.pdbx_strand_id
1 'polypeptide(L)'
;MGKQTKPTKLISTYKTRAMEDQLKFDAAKIFIAVAILGFAGLFVRLYNALVVKPGRLRSALRKQGITGPPPTLLLGNIREIKKALSTSVTAPVGEIPVFHNCAALIFPFFEQWRKQYVINEPGILREITTCTSLDFGKPSDQQEELGPLLGKGIITSNGAIWARQSKILAPEFYMEKIKGMINLIIESTTPLLNSWKTRIETEGGTADIHIDDYMRSFSGDVIARACFGSNYAQGEKIFLKLRALMGVMSMISLSTGIPGLRYLPTRSNREGWRLQKEVRNLILEVVKERQKASDHEKDFLHMVLEGAKNSDLSQQAIESFIVDNCKNIYLAGYESTAVSATWCLMLLASNQEWQDRVRAEVLDICQGSTLDAAMLRKMKQLTMVIHESLRLYPPAPVVPREALNDMKLGNINIPKGVNVWTVPMISHTDPEIWGSDALKFNPARFANGIKGACSHPHLYMPFGFGPRVCAGQHLAMMELKIVIAVLLSNFSFSPSPTYSHAPAIRIIVEPKNGVHLLVKKL
;
A
#
# COMPACT_ATOMS: atom_id res chain seq x y z
N MET A 1 85.82 -11.73 44.09
CA MET A 1 84.50 -11.23 44.48
C MET A 1 83.51 -11.56 43.39
N GLY A 2 82.79 -12.68 43.48
CA GLY A 2 81.83 -13.12 42.46
C GLY A 2 80.41 -12.60 42.78
N LYS A 3 79.76 -11.94 41.85
CA LYS A 3 78.36 -11.56 41.97
C LYS A 3 77.47 -12.76 41.65
N GLN A 4 76.81 -13.33 42.65
CA GLN A 4 75.70 -14.26 42.48
C GLN A 4 74.47 -13.46 41.97
N THR A 5 74.10 -13.68 40.73
CA THR A 5 72.82 -13.16 40.16
C THR A 5 71.67 -14.10 40.52
N LYS A 6 70.67 -13.60 41.22
CA LYS A 6 69.49 -14.29 41.75
C LYS A 6 68.62 -14.97 40.69
N PRO A 7 68.38 -16.27 40.68
CA PRO A 7 67.52 -16.98 39.76
C PRO A 7 66.02 -16.85 40.08
N THR A 8 65.64 -16.20 41.19
CA THR A 8 64.27 -16.14 41.71
C THR A 8 63.30 -15.21 40.91
N LYS A 9 63.81 -14.19 40.20
CA LYS A 9 62.96 -13.28 39.39
C LYS A 9 62.48 -13.89 38.09
N LEU A 10 63.26 -14.75 37.43
CA LEU A 10 62.89 -15.41 36.19
C LEU A 10 61.76 -16.45 36.39
N ILE A 11 61.76 -17.21 37.47
CA ILE A 11 60.75 -18.23 37.76
C ILE A 11 59.41 -17.59 38.11
N SER A 12 59.36 -16.41 38.76
CA SER A 12 58.16 -15.66 39.06
C SER A 12 57.50 -15.13 37.79
N THR A 13 58.29 -14.59 36.85
CA THR A 13 57.74 -14.05 35.55
C THR A 13 57.20 -15.15 34.64
N TYR A 14 57.83 -16.33 34.64
CA TYR A 14 57.32 -17.49 33.89
C TYR A 14 56.01 -18.03 34.47
N LYS A 15 55.85 -18.10 35.80
CA LYS A 15 54.61 -18.53 36.44
C LYS A 15 53.46 -17.54 36.20
N THR A 16 53.70 -16.24 36.26
CA THR A 16 52.69 -15.22 35.98
C THR A 16 52.23 -15.27 34.51
N ARG A 17 53.15 -15.45 33.56
CA ARG A 17 52.84 -15.55 32.14
C ARG A 17 52.07 -16.83 31.79
N ALA A 18 52.44 -17.97 32.39
CA ALA A 18 51.71 -19.23 32.24
C ALA A 18 50.29 -19.15 32.83
N MET A 19 50.12 -18.42 33.94
CA MET A 19 48.80 -18.21 34.57
C MET A 19 47.92 -17.25 33.73
N GLU A 20 48.50 -16.20 33.11
CA GLU A 20 47.80 -15.33 32.17
C GLU A 20 47.37 -16.06 30.87
N ASP A 21 48.23 -16.92 30.33
CA ASP A 21 47.93 -17.73 29.15
C ASP A 21 46.85 -18.79 29.44
N GLN A 22 46.85 -19.38 30.63
CA GLN A 22 45.80 -20.28 31.12
C GLN A 22 44.46 -19.54 31.25
N LEU A 23 44.46 -18.34 31.85
CA LEU A 23 43.26 -17.50 31.98
C LEU A 23 42.69 -17.09 30.63
N LYS A 24 43.54 -16.73 29.66
CA LYS A 24 43.12 -16.40 28.27
C LYS A 24 42.52 -17.62 27.58
N PHE A 25 43.11 -18.81 27.77
CA PHE A 25 42.62 -20.06 27.20
C PHE A 25 41.26 -20.48 27.78
N ASP A 26 41.06 -20.33 29.09
CA ASP A 26 39.80 -20.63 29.75
C ASP A 26 38.71 -19.59 29.41
N ALA A 27 39.07 -18.30 29.28
CA ALA A 27 38.19 -17.26 28.78
C ALA A 27 37.74 -17.52 27.32
N ALA A 28 38.66 -17.98 26.45
CA ALA A 28 38.35 -18.39 25.09
C ALA A 28 37.39 -19.58 25.03
N LYS A 29 37.58 -20.60 25.88
CA LYS A 29 36.64 -21.73 25.98
C LYS A 29 35.25 -21.30 26.43
N ILE A 30 35.15 -20.42 27.42
CA ILE A 30 33.87 -19.88 27.92
C ILE A 30 33.20 -19.09 26.78
N PHE A 31 33.94 -18.25 26.05
CA PHE A 31 33.40 -17.48 24.92
C PHE A 31 32.88 -18.40 23.80
N ILE A 32 33.64 -19.46 23.47
CA ILE A 32 33.20 -20.44 22.46
C ILE A 32 31.94 -21.18 22.93
N ALA A 33 31.90 -21.62 24.22
CA ALA A 33 30.72 -22.29 24.76
C ALA A 33 29.47 -21.38 24.73
N VAL A 34 29.61 -20.11 25.12
CA VAL A 34 28.52 -19.12 25.06
C VAL A 34 28.07 -18.88 23.59
N ALA A 35 29.03 -18.80 22.67
CA ALA A 35 28.73 -18.67 21.25
C ALA A 35 27.96 -19.88 20.70
N ILE A 36 28.39 -21.09 21.03
CA ILE A 36 27.69 -22.34 20.62
C ILE A 36 26.28 -22.38 21.19
N LEU A 37 26.10 -22.06 22.47
CA LEU A 37 24.76 -22.00 23.10
C LEU A 37 23.88 -20.92 22.45
N GLY A 38 24.45 -19.77 22.13
CA GLY A 38 23.76 -18.70 21.38
C GLY A 38 23.31 -19.14 19.98
N PHE A 39 24.21 -19.81 19.23
CA PHE A 39 23.88 -20.37 17.92
C PHE A 39 22.83 -21.49 18.01
N ALA A 40 22.93 -22.40 18.99
CA ALA A 40 21.95 -23.44 19.21
C ALA A 40 20.56 -22.85 19.55
N GLY A 41 20.50 -21.87 20.44
CA GLY A 41 19.27 -21.16 20.78
C GLY A 41 18.64 -20.44 19.56
N LEU A 42 19.47 -19.77 18.75
CA LEU A 42 19.04 -19.14 17.52
C LEU A 42 18.50 -20.17 16.50
N PHE A 43 19.20 -21.29 16.35
CA PHE A 43 18.79 -22.38 15.46
C PHE A 43 17.43 -22.97 15.89
N VAL A 44 17.25 -23.28 17.17
CA VAL A 44 15.98 -23.79 17.71
C VAL A 44 14.84 -22.78 17.46
N ARG A 45 15.10 -21.50 17.70
CA ARG A 45 14.11 -20.42 17.46
C ARG A 45 13.73 -20.32 15.99
N LEU A 46 14.70 -20.36 15.08
CA LEU A 46 14.48 -20.33 13.64
C LEU A 46 13.75 -21.59 13.17
N TYR A 47 14.16 -22.77 13.62
CA TYR A 47 13.50 -24.03 13.28
C TYR A 47 12.04 -24.04 13.74
N ASN A 48 11.77 -23.59 14.97
CA ASN A 48 10.41 -23.47 15.46
C ASN A 48 9.57 -22.48 14.62
N ALA A 49 10.13 -21.32 14.27
CA ALA A 49 9.43 -20.28 13.48
C ALA A 49 9.18 -20.70 12.03
N LEU A 50 10.13 -21.37 11.39
CA LEU A 50 10.10 -21.67 9.95
C LEU A 50 9.51 -23.04 9.60
N VAL A 51 9.54 -23.99 10.56
CA VAL A 51 9.13 -25.38 10.30
C VAL A 51 7.98 -25.81 11.21
N VAL A 52 8.19 -25.72 12.54
CA VAL A 52 7.23 -26.29 13.50
C VAL A 52 5.92 -25.52 13.53
N LYS A 53 5.98 -24.20 13.71
CA LYS A 53 4.78 -23.33 13.77
C LYS A 53 3.95 -23.40 12.47
N PRO A 54 4.53 -23.19 11.28
CA PRO A 54 3.78 -23.33 10.02
C PRO A 54 3.24 -24.74 9.80
N GLY A 55 3.99 -25.77 10.20
CA GLY A 55 3.55 -27.18 10.13
C GLY A 55 2.31 -27.47 10.97
N ARG A 56 2.29 -26.95 12.23
CA ARG A 56 1.12 -27.07 13.13
C ARG A 56 -0.11 -26.37 12.57
N LEU A 57 0.03 -25.11 12.12
CA LEU A 57 -1.08 -24.35 11.54
C LEU A 57 -1.65 -25.04 10.30
N ARG A 58 -0.78 -25.52 9.41
CA ARG A 58 -1.19 -26.26 8.22
C ARG A 58 -1.89 -27.58 8.56
N SER A 59 -1.41 -28.31 9.56
CA SER A 59 -2.06 -29.54 10.03
C SER A 59 -3.46 -29.27 10.57
N ALA A 60 -3.66 -28.18 11.32
CA ALA A 60 -4.96 -27.78 11.84
C ALA A 60 -5.97 -27.42 10.72
N LEU A 61 -5.51 -26.77 9.65
CA LEU A 61 -6.35 -26.45 8.49
C LEU A 61 -6.65 -27.71 7.64
N ARG A 62 -5.66 -28.61 7.45
CA ARG A 62 -5.84 -29.88 6.72
C ARG A 62 -6.90 -30.79 7.35
N LYS A 63 -6.98 -30.83 8.68
CA LYS A 63 -8.02 -31.58 9.40
C LYS A 63 -9.45 -31.10 9.07
N GLN A 64 -9.58 -29.89 8.56
CA GLN A 64 -10.84 -29.29 8.14
C GLN A 64 -11.05 -29.33 6.61
N GLY A 65 -10.23 -30.11 5.89
CA GLY A 65 -10.31 -30.23 4.42
C GLY A 65 -9.61 -29.10 3.65
N ILE A 66 -9.00 -28.11 4.34
CA ILE A 66 -8.29 -27.01 3.70
C ILE A 66 -6.87 -27.46 3.37
N THR A 67 -6.62 -27.65 2.08
CA THR A 67 -5.31 -28.02 1.56
C THR A 67 -4.66 -26.87 0.82
N GLY A 68 -3.38 -26.98 0.51
CA GLY A 68 -2.62 -25.97 -0.23
C GLY A 68 -1.42 -26.60 -0.93
N PRO A 69 -0.72 -25.88 -1.80
CA PRO A 69 0.46 -26.38 -2.47
C PRO A 69 1.54 -26.81 -1.47
N PRO A 70 2.29 -27.89 -1.76
CA PRO A 70 3.34 -28.38 -0.87
C PRO A 70 4.44 -27.34 -0.76
N PRO A 71 4.84 -26.92 0.47
CA PRO A 71 5.90 -25.94 0.64
C PRO A 71 7.27 -26.58 0.46
N THR A 72 8.20 -25.83 -0.10
CA THR A 72 9.62 -26.17 -0.03
C THR A 72 10.18 -25.85 1.37
N LEU A 73 11.15 -26.65 1.84
CA LEU A 73 11.76 -26.44 3.14
C LEU A 73 12.37 -25.02 3.24
N LEU A 74 12.09 -24.32 4.34
CA LEU A 74 12.52 -22.95 4.65
C LEU A 74 11.93 -21.84 3.77
N LEU A 75 11.61 -22.09 2.50
CA LEU A 75 11.18 -21.07 1.53
C LEU A 75 9.68 -21.09 1.27
N GLY A 76 8.94 -22.05 1.84
CA GLY A 76 7.50 -22.18 1.55
C GLY A 76 7.23 -22.29 0.04
N ASN A 77 6.37 -21.42 -0.49
CA ASN A 77 6.00 -21.40 -1.92
C ASN A 77 6.69 -20.29 -2.72
N ILE A 78 7.69 -19.62 -2.15
CA ILE A 78 8.38 -18.48 -2.81
C ILE A 78 8.99 -18.87 -4.16
N ARG A 79 9.54 -20.08 -4.29
CA ARG A 79 10.13 -20.55 -5.55
C ARG A 79 9.08 -20.71 -6.66
N GLU A 80 7.93 -21.24 -6.31
CA GLU A 80 6.79 -21.43 -7.23
C GLU A 80 6.23 -20.07 -7.67
N ILE A 81 6.03 -19.17 -6.72
CA ILE A 81 5.61 -17.78 -6.99
C ILE A 81 6.58 -17.08 -7.93
N LYS A 82 7.90 -17.14 -7.66
CA LYS A 82 8.92 -16.51 -8.53
C LYS A 82 8.93 -17.13 -9.92
N LYS A 83 8.78 -18.44 -10.04
CA LYS A 83 8.69 -19.12 -11.34
C LYS A 83 7.47 -18.64 -12.12
N ALA A 84 6.29 -18.58 -11.50
CA ALA A 84 5.08 -18.08 -12.15
C ALA A 84 5.20 -16.63 -12.60
N LEU A 85 5.81 -15.75 -11.79
CA LEU A 85 6.06 -14.34 -12.14
C LEU A 85 7.03 -14.17 -13.31
N SER A 86 8.00 -15.08 -13.48
CA SER A 86 8.96 -15.01 -14.60
C SER A 86 8.37 -15.41 -15.95
N THR A 87 7.20 -16.04 -15.98
CA THR A 87 6.52 -16.50 -17.20
C THR A 87 5.38 -15.58 -17.63
N SER A 88 5.14 -14.47 -16.94
CA SER A 88 4.10 -13.52 -17.31
C SER A 88 4.39 -12.83 -18.65
N VAL A 89 3.38 -12.81 -19.53
CA VAL A 89 3.47 -12.24 -20.87
C VAL A 89 3.11 -10.75 -20.80
N THR A 90 3.90 -9.89 -21.43
CA THR A 90 3.57 -8.47 -21.61
C THR A 90 2.69 -8.28 -22.85
N ALA A 91 1.75 -7.33 -22.80
CA ALA A 91 0.94 -6.96 -23.95
C ALA A 91 1.81 -6.27 -25.05
N PRO A 92 1.39 -6.33 -26.32
CA PRO A 92 2.05 -5.58 -27.41
C PRO A 92 2.12 -4.09 -27.13
N VAL A 93 3.14 -3.42 -27.66
CA VAL A 93 3.30 -1.97 -27.53
C VAL A 93 2.29 -1.27 -28.43
N GLY A 94 1.69 -0.18 -27.96
CA GLY A 94 0.70 0.63 -28.69
C GLY A 94 -0.74 0.13 -28.54
N GLU A 95 -0.98 -0.99 -27.87
CA GLU A 95 -2.31 -1.54 -27.68
C GLU A 95 -2.74 -1.55 -26.22
N ILE A 96 -3.95 -1.08 -25.94
CA ILE A 96 -4.62 -1.28 -24.65
C ILE A 96 -5.48 -2.54 -24.80
N PRO A 97 -5.33 -3.53 -23.91
CA PRO A 97 -6.05 -4.79 -24.03
C PRO A 97 -7.57 -4.56 -23.90
N VAL A 98 -8.35 -5.28 -24.69
CA VAL A 98 -9.83 -5.31 -24.58
C VAL A 98 -10.27 -6.10 -23.35
N PHE A 99 -9.45 -7.08 -22.94
CA PHE A 99 -9.69 -7.91 -21.77
C PHE A 99 -8.70 -7.58 -20.65
N HIS A 100 -9.22 -7.04 -19.56
CA HIS A 100 -8.43 -6.53 -18.44
C HIS A 100 -8.24 -7.61 -17.37
N ASN A 101 -7.39 -8.60 -17.64
CA ASN A 101 -7.04 -9.63 -16.65
C ASN A 101 -5.76 -9.28 -15.90
N CYS A 102 -5.83 -8.22 -15.12
CA CYS A 102 -4.72 -7.74 -14.31
C CYS A 102 -4.27 -8.79 -13.27
N ALA A 103 -5.22 -9.58 -12.73
CA ALA A 103 -4.94 -10.64 -11.77
C ALA A 103 -4.02 -11.72 -12.34
N ALA A 104 -4.27 -12.17 -13.59
CA ALA A 104 -3.44 -13.18 -14.23
C ALA A 104 -2.03 -12.67 -14.55
N LEU A 105 -1.88 -11.37 -14.84
CA LEU A 105 -0.57 -10.76 -15.11
C LEU A 105 0.25 -10.59 -13.83
N ILE A 106 -0.38 -10.20 -12.74
CA ILE A 106 0.29 -9.87 -11.47
C ILE A 106 0.44 -11.09 -10.57
N PHE A 107 -0.58 -11.96 -10.53
CA PHE A 107 -0.65 -13.13 -9.66
C PHE A 107 -0.93 -14.42 -10.44
N PRO A 108 -0.12 -14.79 -11.44
CA PRO A 108 -0.39 -15.98 -12.26
C PRO A 108 -0.49 -17.27 -11.44
N PHE A 109 0.20 -17.35 -10.29
CA PHE A 109 0.14 -18.46 -9.36
C PHE A 109 -1.21 -18.57 -8.63
N PHE A 110 -1.91 -17.45 -8.37
CA PHE A 110 -3.24 -17.51 -7.75
C PHE A 110 -4.30 -18.08 -8.70
N GLU A 111 -4.19 -17.85 -10.00
CA GLU A 111 -5.08 -18.47 -10.99
C GLU A 111 -4.93 -20.01 -11.00
N GLN A 112 -3.70 -20.51 -10.83
CA GLN A 112 -3.45 -21.94 -10.69
C GLN A 112 -3.99 -22.49 -9.37
N TRP A 113 -3.75 -21.76 -8.26
CA TRP A 113 -4.16 -22.18 -6.94
C TRP A 113 -5.67 -22.06 -6.72
N ARG A 114 -6.34 -21.08 -7.33
CA ARG A 114 -7.79 -20.89 -7.26
C ARG A 114 -8.57 -22.16 -7.64
N LYS A 115 -8.12 -22.85 -8.64
CA LYS A 115 -8.75 -24.09 -9.12
C LYS A 115 -8.61 -25.28 -8.18
N GLN A 116 -7.64 -25.26 -7.28
CA GLN A 116 -7.26 -26.43 -6.47
C GLN A 116 -7.30 -26.19 -4.95
N TYR A 117 -7.05 -24.95 -4.47
CA TYR A 117 -6.74 -24.70 -3.06
C TYR A 117 -7.43 -23.51 -2.44
N VAL A 118 -8.12 -22.67 -3.21
CA VAL A 118 -8.73 -21.44 -2.71
C VAL A 118 -10.17 -21.69 -2.31
N ILE A 119 -10.55 -21.18 -1.14
CA ILE A 119 -11.94 -21.19 -0.69
C ILE A 119 -12.70 -20.15 -1.52
N ASN A 120 -13.43 -20.62 -2.52
CA ASN A 120 -14.27 -19.77 -3.38
C ASN A 120 -15.76 -19.89 -2.98
N GLU A 121 -16.02 -20.07 -1.68
CA GLU A 121 -17.38 -20.17 -1.17
C GLU A 121 -17.90 -18.76 -0.82
N PRO A 122 -18.93 -18.24 -1.54
CA PRO A 122 -19.45 -16.88 -1.31
C PRO A 122 -19.91 -16.64 0.13
N GLY A 123 -20.38 -17.68 0.83
CA GLY A 123 -20.76 -17.61 2.24
C GLY A 123 -19.60 -17.26 3.16
N ILE A 124 -18.46 -17.92 3.00
CA ILE A 124 -17.25 -17.66 3.79
C ILE A 124 -16.67 -16.28 3.45
N LEU A 125 -16.64 -15.92 2.17
CA LEU A 125 -16.20 -14.59 1.74
C LEU A 125 -17.10 -13.49 2.32
N ARG A 126 -18.41 -13.74 2.42
CA ARG A 126 -19.34 -12.82 3.08
C ARG A 126 -18.99 -12.65 4.56
N GLU A 127 -18.76 -13.72 5.29
CA GLU A 127 -18.38 -13.63 6.70
C GLU A 127 -17.05 -12.91 6.91
N ILE A 128 -16.07 -13.17 6.06
CA ILE A 128 -14.78 -12.43 6.07
C ILE A 128 -15.01 -10.93 5.88
N THR A 129 -15.80 -10.55 4.88
CA THR A 129 -16.01 -9.13 4.53
C THR A 129 -16.91 -8.38 5.51
N THR A 130 -17.77 -9.09 6.22
CA THR A 130 -18.67 -8.53 7.26
C THR A 130 -18.14 -8.69 8.68
N CYS A 131 -17.00 -9.37 8.88
CA CYS A 131 -16.42 -9.57 10.21
C CYS A 131 -16.05 -8.23 10.87
N THR A 132 -16.62 -7.98 12.04
CA THR A 132 -16.38 -6.76 12.85
C THR A 132 -15.40 -6.97 13.99
N SER A 133 -14.92 -8.21 14.20
CA SER A 133 -14.01 -8.54 15.30
C SER A 133 -12.65 -7.83 15.13
N LEU A 134 -12.18 -7.22 16.20
CA LEU A 134 -10.83 -6.66 16.28
C LEU A 134 -9.74 -7.74 16.34
N ASP A 135 -10.13 -9.01 16.61
CA ASP A 135 -9.23 -10.17 16.56
C ASP A 135 -8.88 -10.57 15.12
N PHE A 136 -9.61 -10.03 14.12
CA PHE A 136 -9.27 -10.15 12.72
C PHE A 136 -8.49 -8.92 12.26
N GLY A 137 -7.21 -8.90 12.65
CA GLY A 137 -6.33 -7.74 12.54
C GLY A 137 -5.47 -7.69 11.29
N LYS A 138 -4.50 -6.78 11.29
CA LYS A 138 -3.45 -6.72 10.26
C LYS A 138 -2.37 -7.76 10.57
N PRO A 139 -1.77 -8.38 9.54
CA PRO A 139 -0.70 -9.35 9.72
C PRO A 139 0.50 -8.79 10.48
N SER A 140 0.95 -9.53 11.48
CA SER A 140 2.08 -9.13 12.34
C SER A 140 3.41 -9.10 11.57
N ASP A 141 3.61 -10.03 10.64
CA ASP A 141 4.74 -10.08 9.72
C ASP A 141 4.75 -8.86 8.78
N GLN A 142 3.59 -8.47 8.25
CA GLN A 142 3.47 -7.28 7.42
C GLN A 142 3.73 -5.99 8.20
N GLN A 143 3.33 -5.90 9.47
CA GLN A 143 3.70 -4.77 10.34
C GLN A 143 5.21 -4.61 10.46
N GLU A 144 5.91 -5.73 10.61
CA GLU A 144 7.36 -5.71 10.69
C GLU A 144 8.01 -5.37 9.34
N GLU A 145 7.49 -5.90 8.26
CA GLU A 145 8.00 -5.69 6.90
C GLU A 145 7.81 -4.24 6.44
N LEU A 146 6.60 -3.70 6.61
CA LEU A 146 6.27 -2.32 6.23
C LEU A 146 6.63 -1.28 7.31
N GLY A 147 7.20 -1.71 8.44
CA GLY A 147 7.58 -0.84 9.55
C GLY A 147 8.42 0.38 9.14
N PRO A 148 9.47 0.26 8.33
CA PRO A 148 10.24 1.41 7.85
C PRO A 148 9.38 2.46 7.13
N LEU A 149 8.42 2.01 6.32
CA LEU A 149 7.54 2.88 5.52
C LEU A 149 6.36 3.44 6.32
N LEU A 150 5.65 2.59 7.06
CA LEU A 150 4.36 2.93 7.69
C LEU A 150 4.45 3.08 9.22
N GLY A 151 5.49 2.54 9.85
CA GLY A 151 5.59 2.54 11.31
C GLY A 151 4.44 1.80 11.99
N LYS A 152 4.01 2.33 13.14
CA LYS A 152 2.85 1.86 13.91
C LYS A 152 1.63 2.79 13.75
N GLY A 153 1.43 3.34 12.55
CA GLY A 153 0.28 4.19 12.23
C GLY A 153 -1.01 3.41 12.01
N ILE A 154 -2.08 4.12 11.62
CA ILE A 154 -3.45 3.57 11.49
C ILE A 154 -3.53 2.38 10.51
N ILE A 155 -2.69 2.34 9.46
CA ILE A 155 -2.72 1.27 8.46
C ILE A 155 -2.24 -0.06 9.02
N THR A 156 -1.26 -0.05 9.92
CA THR A 156 -0.56 -1.24 10.42
C THR A 156 -0.94 -1.66 11.83
N SER A 157 -1.41 -0.75 12.68
CA SER A 157 -1.73 -1.03 14.08
C SER A 157 -2.94 -1.96 14.26
N ASN A 158 -3.00 -2.65 15.41
CA ASN A 158 -4.06 -3.59 15.77
C ASN A 158 -4.71 -3.25 17.13
N GLY A 159 -5.84 -3.89 17.42
CA GLY A 159 -6.52 -3.86 18.72
C GLY A 159 -6.84 -2.43 19.20
N ALA A 160 -6.61 -2.19 20.49
CA ALA A 160 -6.91 -0.90 21.15
C ALA A 160 -6.11 0.28 20.56
N ILE A 161 -4.86 0.03 20.08
CA ILE A 161 -4.04 1.07 19.46
C ILE A 161 -4.71 1.56 18.18
N TRP A 162 -5.12 0.63 17.32
CA TRP A 162 -5.84 0.98 16.09
C TRP A 162 -7.18 1.68 16.40
N ALA A 163 -7.96 1.16 17.34
CA ALA A 163 -9.26 1.75 17.67
C ALA A 163 -9.12 3.20 18.13
N ARG A 164 -8.10 3.49 18.96
CA ARG A 164 -7.78 4.85 19.39
C ARG A 164 -7.38 5.75 18.22
N GLN A 165 -6.47 5.29 17.36
CA GLN A 165 -6.04 6.06 16.18
C GLN A 165 -7.21 6.33 15.24
N SER A 166 -8.04 5.31 14.97
CA SER A 166 -9.21 5.44 14.12
C SER A 166 -10.21 6.46 14.67
N LYS A 167 -10.45 6.49 15.99
CA LYS A 167 -11.33 7.46 16.64
C LYS A 167 -10.82 8.90 16.49
N ILE A 168 -9.52 9.11 16.49
CA ILE A 168 -8.90 10.44 16.34
C ILE A 168 -8.92 10.88 14.87
N LEU A 169 -8.56 9.99 13.93
CA LEU A 169 -8.22 10.37 12.56
C LEU A 169 -9.39 10.25 11.58
N ALA A 170 -10.29 9.25 11.75
CA ALA A 170 -11.36 9.01 10.78
C ALA A 170 -12.36 10.18 10.61
N PRO A 171 -12.69 10.98 11.64
CA PRO A 171 -13.60 12.11 11.47
C PRO A 171 -13.15 13.15 10.44
N GLU A 172 -11.84 13.32 10.20
CA GLU A 172 -11.30 14.24 9.19
C GLU A 172 -11.65 13.83 7.75
N PHE A 173 -12.03 12.57 7.56
CA PHE A 173 -12.41 12.02 6.25
C PHE A 173 -13.92 11.79 6.11
N TYR A 174 -14.74 12.36 7.00
CA TYR A 174 -16.20 12.31 6.85
C TYR A 174 -16.67 13.31 5.80
N MET A 175 -17.78 12.98 5.13
CA MET A 175 -18.31 13.70 3.99
C MET A 175 -18.47 15.21 4.23
N GLU A 176 -18.85 15.63 5.45
CA GLU A 176 -19.03 17.05 5.77
C GLU A 176 -17.72 17.85 5.71
N LYS A 177 -16.62 17.26 6.16
CA LYS A 177 -15.29 17.88 6.04
C LYS A 177 -14.83 17.94 4.58
N ILE A 178 -15.04 16.84 3.85
CA ILE A 178 -14.59 16.71 2.45
C ILE A 178 -15.33 17.67 1.53
N LYS A 179 -16.60 17.97 1.77
CA LYS A 179 -17.33 19.00 1.02
C LYS A 179 -16.65 20.37 1.08
N GLY A 180 -16.03 20.70 2.19
CA GLY A 180 -15.26 21.94 2.35
C GLY A 180 -13.95 21.97 1.54
N MET A 181 -13.47 20.79 1.08
CA MET A 181 -12.22 20.66 0.32
C MET A 181 -12.42 20.78 -1.21
N ILE A 182 -13.66 20.87 -1.70
CA ILE A 182 -13.94 20.84 -3.16
C ILE A 182 -13.18 21.93 -3.91
N ASN A 183 -13.21 23.17 -3.44
CA ASN A 183 -12.51 24.28 -4.09
C ASN A 183 -10.99 24.06 -4.11
N LEU A 184 -10.43 23.60 -3.00
CA LEU A 184 -9.03 23.24 -2.90
C LEU A 184 -8.65 22.17 -3.93
N ILE A 185 -9.48 21.11 -4.09
CA ILE A 185 -9.23 20.05 -5.06
C ILE A 185 -9.30 20.58 -6.50
N ILE A 186 -10.25 21.47 -6.79
CA ILE A 186 -10.38 22.11 -8.11
C ILE A 186 -9.13 22.97 -8.39
N GLU A 187 -8.71 23.80 -7.44
CA GLU A 187 -7.51 24.62 -7.58
C GLU A 187 -6.27 23.79 -7.85
N SER A 188 -6.14 22.63 -7.19
CA SER A 188 -5.03 21.70 -7.41
C SER A 188 -4.98 21.11 -8.84
N THR A 189 -6.07 21.21 -9.63
CA THR A 189 -6.05 20.84 -11.06
C THR A 189 -5.44 21.92 -11.95
N THR A 190 -5.38 23.17 -11.50
CA THR A 190 -4.98 24.32 -12.33
C THR A 190 -3.55 24.21 -12.88
N PRO A 191 -2.52 23.85 -12.09
CA PRO A 191 -1.17 23.67 -12.61
C PRO A 191 -1.08 22.60 -13.70
N LEU A 192 -1.82 21.51 -13.53
CA LEU A 192 -1.91 20.42 -14.49
C LEU A 192 -2.54 20.91 -15.81
N LEU A 193 -3.69 21.60 -15.76
CA LEU A 193 -4.37 22.13 -16.94
C LEU A 193 -3.46 23.09 -17.72
N ASN A 194 -2.79 24.01 -17.03
CA ASN A 194 -1.91 24.99 -17.67
C ASN A 194 -0.71 24.30 -18.33
N SER A 195 -0.07 23.34 -17.65
CA SER A 195 1.04 22.57 -18.20
C SER A 195 0.63 21.82 -19.48
N TRP A 196 -0.53 21.17 -19.46
CA TRP A 196 -1.01 20.42 -20.62
C TRP A 196 -1.40 21.33 -21.78
N LYS A 197 -2.10 22.45 -21.53
CA LYS A 197 -2.43 23.44 -22.56
C LYS A 197 -1.18 23.96 -23.26
N THR A 198 -0.17 24.40 -22.49
CA THR A 198 1.10 24.87 -23.05
C THR A 198 1.78 23.80 -23.89
N ARG A 199 1.84 22.56 -23.38
CA ARG A 199 2.48 21.46 -24.09
C ARG A 199 1.77 21.11 -25.40
N ILE A 200 0.44 21.05 -25.38
CA ILE A 200 -0.37 20.79 -26.58
C ILE A 200 -0.17 21.90 -27.63
N GLU A 201 -0.10 23.15 -27.21
CA GLU A 201 0.14 24.30 -28.09
C GLU A 201 1.55 24.24 -28.70
N THR A 202 2.57 23.89 -27.93
CA THR A 202 3.96 23.77 -28.42
C THR A 202 4.17 22.55 -29.32
N GLU A 203 3.41 21.47 -29.14
CA GLU A 203 3.51 20.23 -29.92
C GLU A 203 2.53 20.20 -31.14
N GLY A 204 1.92 21.33 -31.50
CA GLY A 204 1.11 21.44 -32.72
C GLY A 204 -0.33 20.93 -32.58
N GLY A 205 -0.93 21.03 -31.39
CA GLY A 205 -2.35 20.75 -31.13
C GLY A 205 -2.67 19.39 -30.54
N THR A 206 -1.69 18.48 -30.50
CA THR A 206 -1.77 17.17 -29.82
C THR A 206 -0.45 16.86 -29.16
N ALA A 207 -0.49 16.43 -27.90
CA ALA A 207 0.72 16.07 -27.15
C ALA A 207 0.66 14.63 -26.64
N ASP A 208 1.80 13.93 -26.67
CA ASP A 208 1.96 12.62 -26.01
C ASP A 208 2.37 12.84 -24.55
N ILE A 209 1.43 12.63 -23.63
CA ILE A 209 1.57 12.97 -22.23
C ILE A 209 1.72 11.72 -21.37
N HIS A 210 2.77 11.69 -20.54
CA HIS A 210 2.95 10.70 -19.48
C HIS A 210 2.08 11.10 -18.28
N ILE A 211 0.95 10.41 -18.11
CA ILE A 211 -0.14 10.82 -17.21
C ILE A 211 0.23 10.68 -15.73
N ASP A 212 1.00 9.66 -15.40
CA ASP A 212 1.29 9.26 -14.00
C ASP A 212 1.87 10.37 -13.14
N ASP A 213 2.84 11.10 -13.67
CA ASP A 213 3.53 12.15 -12.91
C ASP A 213 2.61 13.32 -12.60
N TYR A 214 1.73 13.66 -13.54
CA TYR A 214 0.73 14.72 -13.35
C TYR A 214 -0.34 14.32 -12.33
N MET A 215 -0.81 13.06 -12.38
CA MET A 215 -1.78 12.57 -11.39
C MET A 215 -1.17 12.49 -10.00
N ARG A 216 0.10 12.11 -9.88
CA ARG A 216 0.81 12.15 -8.60
C ARG A 216 1.01 13.58 -8.08
N SER A 217 1.40 14.51 -8.93
CA SER A 217 1.53 15.93 -8.55
C SER A 217 0.21 16.49 -8.06
N PHE A 218 -0.89 16.23 -8.78
CA PHE A 218 -2.23 16.63 -8.38
C PHE A 218 -2.63 16.04 -7.02
N SER A 219 -2.58 14.72 -6.88
CA SER A 219 -2.99 14.04 -5.64
C SER A 219 -2.09 14.43 -4.46
N GLY A 220 -0.79 14.66 -4.71
CA GLY A 220 0.15 15.16 -3.72
C GLY A 220 -0.19 16.55 -3.24
N ASP A 221 -0.56 17.47 -4.13
CA ASP A 221 -0.99 18.82 -3.77
C ASP A 221 -2.26 18.80 -2.91
N VAL A 222 -3.25 18.00 -3.32
CA VAL A 222 -4.49 17.84 -2.54
C VAL A 222 -4.19 17.37 -1.12
N ILE A 223 -3.40 16.30 -0.95
CA ILE A 223 -3.08 15.76 0.38
C ILE A 223 -2.23 16.74 1.20
N ALA A 224 -1.25 17.41 0.58
CA ALA A 224 -0.43 18.40 1.28
C ALA A 224 -1.26 19.56 1.82
N ARG A 225 -2.17 20.10 1.00
CA ARG A 225 -3.03 21.22 1.37
C ARG A 225 -4.14 20.81 2.33
N ALA A 226 -4.86 19.74 2.01
CA ALA A 226 -6.03 19.32 2.78
C ALA A 226 -5.70 18.77 4.16
N CYS A 227 -4.56 18.09 4.31
CA CYS A 227 -4.21 17.39 5.55
C CYS A 227 -3.14 18.10 6.38
N PHE A 228 -2.32 18.92 5.77
CA PHE A 228 -1.15 19.50 6.43
C PHE A 228 -1.08 21.03 6.31
N GLY A 229 -2.03 21.67 5.61
CA GLY A 229 -2.05 23.12 5.38
C GLY A 229 -0.74 23.66 4.76
N SER A 230 0.08 22.76 4.17
CA SER A 230 1.36 23.10 3.58
C SER A 230 1.23 23.27 2.08
N ASN A 231 2.11 24.08 1.48
CA ASN A 231 2.19 24.11 0.03
C ASN A 231 2.81 22.82 -0.53
N TYR A 232 2.53 22.52 -1.78
CA TYR A 232 3.05 21.33 -2.48
C TYR A 232 4.58 21.20 -2.38
N ALA A 233 5.33 22.30 -2.43
CA ALA A 233 6.78 22.29 -2.43
C ALA A 233 7.40 21.68 -1.16
N GLN A 234 6.76 21.85 -0.01
CA GLN A 234 7.17 21.19 1.24
C GLN A 234 6.77 19.71 1.25
N GLY A 235 5.55 19.41 0.80
CA GLY A 235 5.03 18.03 0.69
C GLY A 235 5.79 17.20 -0.34
N GLU A 236 6.19 17.77 -1.47
CA GLU A 236 6.87 17.08 -2.57
C GLU A 236 8.13 16.34 -2.11
N LYS A 237 8.97 16.98 -1.28
CA LYS A 237 10.17 16.34 -0.74
C LYS A 237 9.85 15.08 0.06
N ILE A 238 8.77 15.12 0.86
CA ILE A 238 8.30 13.97 1.64
C ILE A 238 7.79 12.87 0.71
N PHE A 239 6.97 13.21 -0.30
CA PHE A 239 6.44 12.25 -1.27
C PHE A 239 7.54 11.55 -2.05
N LEU A 240 8.51 12.28 -2.58
CA LEU A 240 9.65 11.71 -3.32
C LEU A 240 10.47 10.74 -2.45
N LYS A 241 10.70 11.08 -1.17
CA LYS A 241 11.42 10.20 -0.25
C LYS A 241 10.61 8.98 0.16
N LEU A 242 9.29 9.12 0.37
CA LEU A 242 8.40 7.99 0.64
C LEU A 242 8.33 7.04 -0.57
N ARG A 243 8.25 7.58 -1.79
CA ARG A 243 8.26 6.78 -3.01
C ARG A 243 9.59 6.04 -3.21
N ALA A 244 10.71 6.70 -2.97
CA ALA A 244 12.03 6.05 -3.00
C ALA A 244 12.13 4.92 -1.96
N LEU A 245 11.64 5.16 -0.74
CA LEU A 245 11.59 4.15 0.32
C LEU A 245 10.69 2.96 -0.07
N MET A 246 9.53 3.23 -0.67
CA MET A 246 8.64 2.20 -1.20
C MET A 246 9.32 1.33 -2.27
N GLY A 247 10.08 1.96 -3.18
CA GLY A 247 10.88 1.25 -4.20
C GLY A 247 11.94 0.34 -3.59
N VAL A 248 12.69 0.83 -2.60
CA VAL A 248 13.68 0.01 -1.88
C VAL A 248 13.01 -1.18 -1.18
N MET A 249 11.88 -0.95 -0.52
CA MET A 249 11.17 -1.99 0.22
C MET A 249 10.53 -3.04 -0.68
N SER A 250 10.00 -2.67 -1.84
CA SER A 250 9.44 -3.64 -2.80
C SER A 250 10.50 -4.62 -3.31
N MET A 251 11.74 -4.18 -3.46
CA MET A 251 12.87 -5.06 -3.80
C MET A 251 13.25 -6.00 -2.65
N ILE A 252 13.17 -5.52 -1.41
CA ILE A 252 13.48 -6.30 -0.21
C ILE A 252 12.43 -7.39 0.02
N SER A 253 11.14 -7.08 -0.10
CA SER A 253 10.02 -8.00 0.14
C SER A 253 10.11 -9.29 -0.67
N LEU A 254 10.54 -9.22 -1.93
CA LEU A 254 10.75 -10.40 -2.79
C LEU A 254 11.95 -11.28 -2.38
N SER A 255 12.85 -10.79 -1.52
CA SER A 255 14.07 -11.51 -1.11
C SER A 255 14.05 -12.01 0.34
N THR A 256 13.11 -11.56 1.18
CA THR A 256 13.18 -11.65 2.63
C THR A 256 12.29 -12.69 3.31
N GLY A 257 12.06 -13.84 2.70
CA GLY A 257 11.48 -14.97 3.46
C GLY A 257 12.33 -15.47 4.63
N ILE A 258 13.49 -14.87 4.90
CA ILE A 258 14.42 -15.28 5.97
C ILE A 258 14.37 -14.25 7.10
N PRO A 259 13.90 -14.65 8.33
CA PRO A 259 13.91 -13.78 9.49
C PRO A 259 15.31 -13.24 9.80
N GLY A 260 15.42 -11.94 10.09
CA GLY A 260 16.69 -11.32 10.49
C GLY A 260 17.48 -10.67 9.35
N LEU A 261 17.30 -11.03 8.07
CA LEU A 261 18.04 -10.44 6.95
C LEU A 261 17.88 -8.91 6.85
N ARG A 262 16.75 -8.37 7.29
CA ARG A 262 16.49 -6.91 7.31
C ARG A 262 17.40 -6.12 8.26
N TYR A 263 18.00 -6.78 9.25
CA TYR A 263 18.92 -6.13 10.19
C TYR A 263 20.37 -6.14 9.71
N LEU A 264 20.67 -6.90 8.64
CA LEU A 264 22.00 -6.89 8.04
C LEU A 264 22.24 -5.58 7.30
N PRO A 265 23.43 -4.97 7.41
CA PRO A 265 23.75 -3.69 6.77
C PRO A 265 24.04 -3.86 5.27
N THR A 266 23.11 -4.46 4.52
CA THR A 266 23.16 -4.53 3.07
C THR A 266 23.01 -3.13 2.47
N ARG A 267 23.39 -2.95 1.19
CA ARG A 267 23.23 -1.68 0.49
C ARG A 267 21.77 -1.20 0.53
N SER A 268 20.81 -2.09 0.25
CA SER A 268 19.39 -1.77 0.26
C SER A 268 18.88 -1.42 1.66
N ASN A 269 19.27 -2.18 2.70
CA ASN A 269 18.84 -1.88 4.07
C ASN A 269 19.40 -0.54 4.56
N ARG A 270 20.68 -0.24 4.28
CA ARG A 270 21.28 1.04 4.63
C ARG A 270 20.57 2.21 3.96
N GLU A 271 20.23 2.07 2.67
CA GLU A 271 19.46 3.07 1.94
C GLU A 271 18.05 3.24 2.52
N GLY A 272 17.37 2.13 2.85
CA GLY A 272 16.07 2.17 3.53
C GLY A 272 16.13 2.90 4.87
N TRP A 273 17.14 2.63 5.71
CA TRP A 273 17.32 3.31 6.99
C TRP A 273 17.61 4.81 6.82
N ARG A 274 18.42 5.18 5.81
CA ARG A 274 18.70 6.58 5.47
C ARG A 274 17.42 7.32 5.09
N LEU A 275 16.66 6.77 4.14
CA LEU A 275 15.40 7.36 3.68
C LEU A 275 14.37 7.47 4.81
N GLN A 276 14.25 6.44 5.67
CA GLN A 276 13.37 6.49 6.84
C GLN A 276 13.71 7.64 7.78
N LYS A 277 15.01 7.87 8.05
CA LYS A 277 15.47 8.98 8.88
C LYS A 277 15.19 10.33 8.23
N GLU A 278 15.41 10.46 6.91
CA GLU A 278 15.12 11.69 6.17
C GLU A 278 13.62 12.02 6.20
N VAL A 279 12.74 11.05 5.91
CA VAL A 279 11.28 11.24 5.99
C VAL A 279 10.84 11.66 7.39
N ARG A 280 11.38 11.02 8.45
CA ARG A 280 11.08 11.41 9.83
C ARG A 280 11.45 12.87 10.09
N ASN A 281 12.65 13.29 9.68
CA ASN A 281 13.12 14.65 9.90
C ASN A 281 12.25 15.67 9.17
N LEU A 282 11.94 15.43 7.89
CA LEU A 282 11.08 16.31 7.09
C LEU A 282 9.68 16.48 7.71
N ILE A 283 9.07 15.38 8.18
CA ILE A 283 7.75 15.46 8.85
C ILE A 283 7.87 16.25 10.16
N LEU A 284 8.93 16.06 10.95
CA LEU A 284 9.12 16.79 12.19
C LEU A 284 9.41 18.29 11.95
N GLU A 285 10.01 18.66 10.81
CA GLU A 285 10.15 20.05 10.39
C GLU A 285 8.78 20.70 10.14
N VAL A 286 7.91 20.05 9.36
CA VAL A 286 6.52 20.49 9.11
C VAL A 286 5.75 20.66 10.44
N VAL A 287 5.89 19.69 11.35
CA VAL A 287 5.27 19.76 12.69
C VAL A 287 5.75 20.95 13.49
N LYS A 288 7.07 21.22 13.51
CA LYS A 288 7.66 22.36 14.23
C LYS A 288 7.22 23.70 13.64
N GLU A 289 7.15 23.82 12.31
CA GLU A 289 6.65 25.01 11.63
C GLU A 289 5.20 25.27 12.00
N ARG A 290 4.36 24.22 11.98
CA ARG A 290 2.95 24.31 12.37
C ARG A 290 2.76 24.74 13.84
N GLN A 291 3.58 24.22 14.75
CA GLN A 291 3.52 24.60 16.17
C GLN A 291 3.93 26.04 16.45
N LYS A 292 4.72 26.65 15.57
CA LYS A 292 5.12 28.06 15.65
C LYS A 292 4.11 29.02 15.04
N ALA A 293 3.30 28.54 14.10
CA ALA A 293 2.27 29.34 13.46
C ALA A 293 1.17 29.68 14.46
N SER A 294 0.76 30.94 14.51
CA SER A 294 -0.31 31.43 15.40
C SER A 294 -1.71 31.07 14.88
N ASP A 295 -1.84 30.70 13.62
CA ASP A 295 -3.10 30.32 12.99
C ASP A 295 -3.25 28.80 13.04
N HIS A 296 -4.23 28.33 13.82
CA HIS A 296 -4.49 26.91 14.02
C HIS A 296 -5.66 26.48 13.16
N GLU A 297 -5.42 26.29 11.86
CA GLU A 297 -6.39 25.57 11.02
C GLU A 297 -6.67 24.18 11.62
N LYS A 298 -7.95 23.86 11.76
CA LYS A 298 -8.42 22.55 12.25
C LYS A 298 -8.38 21.51 11.12
N ASP A 299 -7.18 21.16 10.69
CA ASP A 299 -6.91 20.13 9.68
C ASP A 299 -6.49 18.79 10.31
N PHE A 300 -6.17 17.81 9.46
CA PHE A 300 -5.69 16.50 9.89
C PHE A 300 -4.46 16.59 10.83
N LEU A 301 -3.48 17.42 10.49
CA LEU A 301 -2.27 17.55 11.31
C LEU A 301 -2.61 18.09 12.72
N HIS A 302 -3.52 19.05 12.81
CA HIS A 302 -4.01 19.57 14.09
C HIS A 302 -4.62 18.43 14.95
N MET A 303 -5.48 17.59 14.35
CA MET A 303 -6.09 16.47 15.06
C MET A 303 -5.08 15.42 15.52
N VAL A 304 -4.04 15.17 14.72
CA VAL A 304 -2.93 14.28 15.11
C VAL A 304 -2.17 14.87 16.31
N LEU A 305 -1.90 16.17 16.30
CA LEU A 305 -1.18 16.86 17.39
C LEU A 305 -1.99 16.90 18.68
N GLU A 306 -3.29 17.21 18.61
CA GLU A 306 -4.18 17.17 19.77
C GLU A 306 -4.33 15.75 20.33
N GLY A 307 -4.57 14.76 19.46
CA GLY A 307 -4.65 13.36 19.86
C GLY A 307 -3.38 12.82 20.51
N ALA A 308 -2.23 13.36 20.12
CA ALA A 308 -0.93 13.05 20.72
C ALA A 308 -0.76 13.70 22.10
N LYS A 309 -1.13 14.99 22.26
CA LYS A 309 -1.04 15.73 23.53
C LYS A 309 -1.93 15.13 24.62
N ASN A 310 -3.14 14.70 24.26
CA ASN A 310 -4.11 14.10 25.17
C ASN A 310 -3.81 12.63 25.50
N SER A 311 -2.54 12.22 25.43
CA SER A 311 -2.12 10.85 25.67
C SER A 311 -1.07 10.78 26.77
N ASP A 312 -1.16 9.75 27.64
CA ASP A 312 -0.16 9.44 28.66
C ASP A 312 1.10 8.78 28.07
N LEU A 313 1.52 9.24 26.88
CA LEU A 313 2.67 8.69 26.16
C LEU A 313 3.94 9.47 26.49
N SER A 314 5.09 8.76 26.48
CA SER A 314 6.39 9.44 26.53
C SER A 314 6.59 10.35 25.29
N GLN A 315 7.44 11.35 25.41
CA GLN A 315 7.75 12.29 24.30
C GLN A 315 8.17 11.55 23.01
N GLN A 316 8.99 10.50 23.14
CA GLN A 316 9.40 9.69 21.99
C GLN A 316 8.24 8.92 21.35
N ALA A 317 7.29 8.44 22.16
CA ALA A 317 6.10 7.76 21.67
C ALA A 317 5.13 8.73 20.99
N ILE A 318 5.01 9.96 21.50
CA ILE A 318 4.25 11.07 20.88
C ILE A 318 4.80 11.38 19.49
N GLU A 319 6.11 11.61 19.37
CA GLU A 319 6.75 11.87 18.07
C GLU A 319 6.55 10.71 17.09
N SER A 320 6.67 9.47 17.57
CA SER A 320 6.44 8.30 16.72
C SER A 320 4.99 8.18 16.26
N PHE A 321 4.02 8.47 17.14
CA PHE A 321 2.61 8.52 16.78
C PHE A 321 2.34 9.55 15.67
N ILE A 322 2.86 10.76 15.81
CA ILE A 322 2.71 11.85 14.83
C ILE A 322 3.34 11.43 13.49
N VAL A 323 4.62 11.07 13.49
CA VAL A 323 5.36 10.74 12.27
C VAL A 323 4.74 9.55 11.55
N ASP A 324 4.35 8.49 12.27
CA ASP A 324 3.83 7.28 11.65
C ASP A 324 2.45 7.52 11.04
N ASN A 325 1.57 8.29 11.69
CA ASN A 325 0.26 8.62 11.12
C ASN A 325 0.39 9.61 9.94
N CYS A 326 1.28 10.61 10.01
CA CYS A 326 1.57 11.47 8.86
C CYS A 326 2.08 10.67 7.65
N LYS A 327 3.04 9.75 7.84
CA LYS A 327 3.51 8.85 6.77
C LYS A 327 2.37 8.05 6.15
N ASN A 328 1.48 7.50 7.00
CA ASN A 328 0.34 6.72 6.53
C ASN A 328 -0.58 7.53 5.64
N ILE A 329 -0.93 8.76 6.02
CA ILE A 329 -1.84 9.61 5.24
C ILE A 329 -1.15 10.14 3.98
N TYR A 330 0.11 10.59 4.08
CA TYR A 330 0.89 11.01 2.90
C TYR A 330 0.92 9.89 1.85
N LEU A 331 1.27 8.67 2.26
CA LEU A 331 1.40 7.57 1.32
C LEU A 331 0.05 7.13 0.75
N ALA A 332 -0.96 6.94 1.63
CA ALA A 332 -2.26 6.42 1.23
C ALA A 332 -3.00 7.38 0.28
N GLY A 333 -2.99 8.67 0.59
CA GLY A 333 -3.69 9.67 -0.23
C GLY A 333 -2.98 9.96 -1.55
N TYR A 334 -1.64 10.05 -1.52
CA TYR A 334 -0.84 10.40 -2.68
C TYR A 334 -0.85 9.33 -3.78
N GLU A 335 -0.50 8.09 -3.47
CA GLU A 335 -0.29 7.07 -4.50
C GLU A 335 -1.60 6.45 -4.99
N SER A 336 -2.54 6.15 -4.09
CA SER A 336 -3.73 5.37 -4.48
C SER A 336 -4.67 6.13 -5.40
N THR A 337 -4.92 7.41 -5.13
CA THR A 337 -5.79 8.26 -5.96
C THR A 337 -5.13 8.57 -7.30
N ALA A 338 -3.84 8.90 -7.30
CA ALA A 338 -3.09 9.15 -8.53
C ALA A 338 -3.17 7.96 -9.50
N VAL A 339 -2.88 6.76 -9.01
CA VAL A 339 -2.92 5.54 -9.83
C VAL A 339 -4.34 5.21 -10.30
N SER A 340 -5.36 5.42 -9.44
CA SER A 340 -6.76 5.22 -9.85
C SER A 340 -7.18 6.17 -10.96
N ALA A 341 -6.78 7.44 -10.89
CA ALA A 341 -7.04 8.43 -11.96
C ALA A 341 -6.31 8.04 -13.26
N THR A 342 -5.06 7.59 -13.15
CA THR A 342 -4.27 7.12 -14.31
C THR A 342 -4.94 5.95 -15.03
N TRP A 343 -5.38 4.90 -14.29
CA TRP A 343 -6.09 3.78 -14.89
C TRP A 343 -7.45 4.19 -15.48
N CYS A 344 -8.18 5.08 -14.79
CA CYS A 344 -9.46 5.60 -15.29
C CYS A 344 -9.28 6.35 -16.63
N LEU A 345 -8.28 7.21 -16.75
CA LEU A 345 -7.98 7.93 -18.00
C LEU A 345 -7.54 6.98 -19.12
N MET A 346 -6.74 5.96 -18.82
CA MET A 346 -6.36 4.92 -19.77
C MET A 346 -7.57 4.18 -20.31
N LEU A 347 -8.51 3.78 -19.44
CA LEU A 347 -9.74 3.09 -19.82
C LEU A 347 -10.64 3.99 -20.67
N LEU A 348 -10.76 5.27 -20.33
CA LEU A 348 -11.54 6.24 -21.11
C LEU A 348 -10.89 6.53 -22.47
N ALA A 349 -9.56 6.56 -22.54
CA ALA A 349 -8.85 6.77 -23.80
C ALA A 349 -9.09 5.63 -24.81
N SER A 350 -9.22 4.40 -24.34
CA SER A 350 -9.52 3.23 -25.18
C SER A 350 -11.02 3.01 -25.43
N ASN A 351 -11.90 3.73 -24.72
CA ASN A 351 -13.35 3.58 -24.81
C ASN A 351 -14.00 4.94 -25.11
N GLN A 352 -13.87 5.39 -26.39
CA GLN A 352 -14.29 6.72 -26.82
C GLN A 352 -15.78 7.01 -26.55
N GLU A 353 -16.64 6.01 -26.74
CA GLU A 353 -18.07 6.13 -26.43
C GLU A 353 -18.30 6.56 -24.97
N TRP A 354 -17.65 5.89 -24.01
CA TRP A 354 -17.77 6.24 -22.60
C TRP A 354 -17.12 7.58 -22.27
N GLN A 355 -16.02 7.91 -22.95
CA GLN A 355 -15.37 9.21 -22.81
C GLN A 355 -16.33 10.33 -23.22
N ASP A 356 -17.01 10.19 -24.37
CA ASP A 356 -17.94 11.18 -24.90
C ASP A 356 -19.20 11.28 -24.04
N ARG A 357 -19.76 10.15 -23.59
CA ARG A 357 -20.91 10.12 -22.68
C ARG A 357 -20.65 10.85 -21.38
N VAL A 358 -19.50 10.59 -20.74
CA VAL A 358 -19.13 11.26 -19.48
C VAL A 358 -18.87 12.74 -19.72
N ARG A 359 -18.21 13.10 -20.83
CA ARG A 359 -18.00 14.51 -21.21
C ARG A 359 -19.32 15.24 -21.36
N ALA A 360 -20.26 14.67 -22.09
CA ALA A 360 -21.58 15.25 -22.27
C ALA A 360 -22.30 15.45 -20.93
N GLU A 361 -22.28 14.45 -20.05
CA GLU A 361 -22.85 14.56 -18.70
C GLU A 361 -22.22 15.72 -17.91
N VAL A 362 -20.89 15.82 -17.94
CA VAL A 362 -20.17 16.86 -17.20
C VAL A 362 -20.51 18.25 -17.72
N LEU A 363 -20.50 18.44 -19.04
CA LEU A 363 -20.81 19.72 -19.67
C LEU A 363 -22.26 20.14 -19.43
N ASP A 364 -23.22 19.21 -19.51
CA ASP A 364 -24.62 19.45 -19.23
C ASP A 364 -24.87 19.86 -17.78
N ILE A 365 -24.24 19.19 -16.83
CA ILE A 365 -24.41 19.49 -15.41
C ILE A 365 -23.70 20.79 -15.00
N CYS A 366 -22.50 21.06 -15.51
CA CYS A 366 -21.71 22.23 -15.13
C CYS A 366 -22.19 23.52 -15.81
N GLN A 367 -22.61 23.48 -17.08
CA GLN A 367 -23.06 24.64 -17.86
C GLN A 367 -22.14 25.87 -17.71
N GLY A 368 -20.82 25.64 -17.64
CA GLY A 368 -19.82 26.68 -17.46
C GLY A 368 -19.60 27.15 -16.00
N SER A 369 -20.37 26.62 -15.06
CA SER A 369 -20.21 26.94 -13.61
C SER A 369 -19.11 26.13 -12.96
N THR A 370 -18.56 26.65 -11.85
CA THR A 370 -17.59 25.92 -11.02
C THR A 370 -18.26 24.71 -10.34
N LEU A 371 -17.56 23.60 -10.33
CA LEU A 371 -18.02 22.35 -9.71
C LEU A 371 -18.36 22.53 -8.22
N ASP A 372 -19.50 21.97 -7.82
CA ASP A 372 -19.92 21.89 -6.44
C ASP A 372 -20.33 20.47 -6.02
N ALA A 373 -20.65 20.30 -4.73
CA ALA A 373 -21.05 19.01 -4.18
C ALA A 373 -22.37 18.47 -4.76
N ALA A 374 -23.30 19.34 -5.17
CA ALA A 374 -24.57 18.94 -5.75
C ALA A 374 -24.39 18.45 -7.20
N MET A 375 -23.58 19.16 -7.99
CA MET A 375 -23.18 18.76 -9.33
C MET A 375 -22.47 17.41 -9.35
N LEU A 376 -21.45 17.23 -8.47
CA LEU A 376 -20.69 15.96 -8.36
C LEU A 376 -21.58 14.77 -7.97
N ARG A 377 -22.66 14.99 -7.22
CA ARG A 377 -23.65 13.92 -6.91
C ARG A 377 -24.51 13.55 -8.11
N LYS A 378 -24.79 14.49 -9.00
CA LYS A 378 -25.59 14.25 -10.23
C LYS A 378 -24.83 13.48 -11.30
N MET A 379 -23.48 13.52 -11.31
CA MET A 379 -22.61 12.85 -12.28
C MET A 379 -22.65 11.32 -12.10
N LYS A 380 -23.67 10.68 -12.64
CA LYS A 380 -23.91 9.24 -12.50
C LYS A 380 -23.00 8.43 -13.42
N GLN A 381 -22.86 8.83 -14.70
CA GLN A 381 -22.02 8.13 -15.67
C GLN A 381 -20.55 8.17 -15.26
N LEU A 382 -20.07 9.35 -14.83
CA LEU A 382 -18.74 9.49 -14.26
C LEU A 382 -18.53 8.56 -13.06
N THR A 383 -19.54 8.47 -12.18
CA THR A 383 -19.48 7.57 -11.01
C THR A 383 -19.39 6.11 -11.43
N MET A 384 -20.16 5.68 -12.45
CA MET A 384 -20.11 4.32 -13.00
C MET A 384 -18.73 4.00 -13.59
N VAL A 385 -18.14 4.94 -14.35
CA VAL A 385 -16.80 4.80 -14.92
C VAL A 385 -15.73 4.62 -13.82
N ILE A 386 -15.76 5.46 -12.78
CA ILE A 386 -14.81 5.35 -11.67
C ILE A 386 -14.96 3.99 -10.94
N HIS A 387 -16.19 3.54 -10.67
CA HIS A 387 -16.41 2.24 -10.04
C HIS A 387 -15.90 1.08 -10.91
N GLU A 388 -16.12 1.14 -12.22
CA GLU A 388 -15.64 0.09 -13.13
C GLU A 388 -14.12 0.11 -13.27
N SER A 389 -13.51 1.29 -13.27
CA SER A 389 -12.04 1.41 -13.21
C SER A 389 -11.47 0.80 -11.93
N LEU A 390 -12.05 1.10 -10.76
CA LEU A 390 -11.65 0.54 -9.47
C LEU A 390 -11.91 -0.98 -9.37
N ARG A 391 -12.87 -1.50 -10.13
CA ARG A 391 -13.13 -2.93 -10.24
C ARG A 391 -11.99 -3.63 -10.98
N LEU A 392 -11.63 -3.12 -12.15
CA LEU A 392 -10.62 -3.75 -13.02
C LEU A 392 -9.19 -3.54 -12.51
N TYR A 393 -8.91 -2.37 -11.92
CA TYR A 393 -7.60 -1.96 -11.43
C TYR A 393 -7.68 -1.42 -9.99
N PRO A 394 -8.03 -2.28 -9.00
CA PRO A 394 -8.04 -1.83 -7.60
C PRO A 394 -6.63 -1.50 -7.14
N PRO A 395 -6.38 -0.30 -6.55
CA PRO A 395 -5.04 0.06 -6.07
C PRO A 395 -4.48 -0.93 -5.05
N ALA A 396 -5.33 -1.42 -4.13
CA ALA A 396 -4.97 -2.44 -3.17
C ALA A 396 -5.36 -3.84 -3.71
N PRO A 397 -4.40 -4.60 -4.28
CA PRO A 397 -4.71 -5.89 -4.92
C PRO A 397 -5.06 -6.99 -3.94
N VAL A 398 -4.59 -6.86 -2.69
CA VAL A 398 -4.77 -7.84 -1.62
C VAL A 398 -5.16 -7.12 -0.33
N VAL A 399 -6.15 -7.65 0.38
CA VAL A 399 -6.56 -7.19 1.71
C VAL A 399 -6.25 -8.29 2.72
N PRO A 400 -5.04 -8.30 3.31
CA PRO A 400 -4.63 -9.33 4.25
C PRO A 400 -5.18 -9.06 5.66
N ARG A 401 -5.52 -10.14 6.36
CA ARG A 401 -5.89 -10.17 7.77
C ARG A 401 -5.19 -11.31 8.48
N GLU A 402 -4.95 -11.16 9.77
CA GLU A 402 -4.44 -12.21 10.66
C GLU A 402 -5.45 -12.50 11.75
N ALA A 403 -5.67 -13.77 12.05
CA ALA A 403 -6.35 -14.19 13.26
C ALA A 403 -5.44 -13.93 14.46
N LEU A 404 -5.69 -12.86 15.21
CA LEU A 404 -4.90 -12.48 16.39
C LEU A 404 -5.18 -13.38 17.60
N ASN A 405 -6.32 -14.06 17.59
CA ASN A 405 -6.74 -15.14 18.49
C ASN A 405 -7.36 -16.25 17.65
N ASP A 406 -7.56 -17.44 18.26
CA ASP A 406 -8.33 -18.50 17.61
C ASP A 406 -9.74 -17.97 17.32
N MET A 407 -10.21 -18.13 16.09
CA MET A 407 -11.49 -17.60 15.67
C MET A 407 -12.19 -18.54 14.69
N LYS A 408 -13.49 -18.33 14.50
CA LYS A 408 -14.31 -19.08 13.54
C LYS A 408 -14.82 -18.14 12.46
N LEU A 409 -14.65 -18.55 11.20
CA LEU A 409 -15.24 -17.89 10.04
C LEU A 409 -16.02 -18.96 9.25
N GLY A 410 -17.35 -18.82 9.21
CA GLY A 410 -18.21 -19.86 8.69
C GLY A 410 -18.03 -21.16 9.46
N ASN A 411 -17.77 -22.22 8.71
CA ASN A 411 -17.48 -23.55 9.27
C ASN A 411 -16.00 -23.77 9.55
N ILE A 412 -15.14 -22.77 9.30
CA ILE A 412 -13.68 -22.90 9.41
C ILE A 412 -13.21 -22.37 10.75
N ASN A 413 -12.51 -23.20 11.53
CA ASN A 413 -11.76 -22.77 12.71
C ASN A 413 -10.38 -22.28 12.27
N ILE A 414 -10.11 -20.99 12.44
CA ILE A 414 -8.86 -20.35 12.04
C ILE A 414 -8.00 -20.19 13.28
N PRO A 415 -6.87 -20.92 13.38
CA PRO A 415 -5.95 -20.79 14.51
C PRO A 415 -5.27 -19.43 14.53
N LYS A 416 -4.92 -18.97 15.73
CA LYS A 416 -4.11 -17.78 15.94
C LYS A 416 -2.84 -17.79 15.08
N GLY A 417 -2.58 -16.67 14.41
CA GLY A 417 -1.41 -16.46 13.57
C GLY A 417 -1.57 -16.96 12.13
N VAL A 418 -2.78 -17.38 11.74
CA VAL A 418 -3.10 -17.67 10.33
C VAL A 418 -3.44 -16.37 9.62
N ASN A 419 -2.77 -16.12 8.50
CA ASN A 419 -3.08 -15.03 7.60
C ASN A 419 -4.16 -15.47 6.60
N VAL A 420 -5.21 -14.66 6.48
CA VAL A 420 -6.29 -14.79 5.49
C VAL A 420 -6.17 -13.67 4.48
N TRP A 421 -6.02 -14.00 3.22
CA TRP A 421 -5.89 -13.01 2.15
C TRP A 421 -7.17 -13.00 1.32
N THR A 422 -7.87 -11.87 1.30
CA THR A 422 -8.84 -11.57 0.25
C THR A 422 -8.12 -10.86 -0.88
N VAL A 423 -8.42 -11.26 -2.12
CA VAL A 423 -7.76 -10.73 -3.32
C VAL A 423 -8.82 -10.05 -4.19
N PRO A 424 -9.12 -8.73 -3.95
CA PRO A 424 -10.14 -8.00 -4.70
C PRO A 424 -9.97 -8.14 -6.19
N MET A 425 -8.75 -8.08 -6.69
CA MET A 425 -8.43 -8.20 -8.10
C MET A 425 -8.95 -9.50 -8.74
N ILE A 426 -8.98 -10.62 -7.98
CA ILE A 426 -9.54 -11.89 -8.45
C ILE A 426 -11.06 -11.86 -8.35
N SER A 427 -11.61 -11.50 -7.18
CA SER A 427 -13.05 -11.46 -6.98
C SER A 427 -13.75 -10.44 -7.87
N HIS A 428 -13.09 -9.33 -8.22
CA HIS A 428 -13.63 -8.30 -9.11
C HIS A 428 -13.64 -8.71 -10.59
N THR A 429 -12.91 -9.75 -10.98
CA THR A 429 -12.82 -10.21 -12.37
C THR A 429 -13.36 -11.64 -12.54
N ASP A 430 -14.00 -12.20 -11.52
CA ASP A 430 -14.59 -13.55 -11.55
C ASP A 430 -15.88 -13.57 -12.37
N PRO A 431 -15.98 -14.35 -13.46
CA PRO A 431 -17.19 -14.46 -14.26
C PRO A 431 -18.42 -15.00 -13.51
N GLU A 432 -18.22 -15.81 -12.48
CA GLU A 432 -19.32 -16.31 -11.64
C GLU A 432 -20.00 -15.19 -10.83
N ILE A 433 -19.24 -14.11 -10.53
CA ILE A 433 -19.72 -12.97 -9.77
C ILE A 433 -20.22 -11.86 -10.71
N TRP A 434 -19.47 -11.58 -11.79
CA TRP A 434 -19.65 -10.41 -12.64
C TRP A 434 -20.22 -10.72 -14.03
N GLY A 435 -20.44 -11.99 -14.37
CA GLY A 435 -20.94 -12.41 -15.68
C GLY A 435 -19.82 -12.61 -16.72
N SER A 436 -20.22 -13.04 -17.92
CA SER A 436 -19.30 -13.43 -19.00
C SER A 436 -18.39 -12.29 -19.50
N ASP A 437 -18.79 -11.02 -19.28
CA ASP A 437 -18.03 -9.83 -19.62
C ASP A 437 -17.19 -9.28 -18.47
N ALA A 438 -16.94 -10.08 -17.42
CA ALA A 438 -16.21 -9.71 -16.21
C ALA A 438 -14.84 -9.04 -16.48
N LEU A 439 -14.17 -9.42 -17.57
CA LEU A 439 -12.88 -8.86 -17.98
C LEU A 439 -12.96 -7.64 -18.90
N LYS A 440 -14.17 -7.23 -19.32
CA LYS A 440 -14.38 -6.06 -20.18
C LYS A 440 -14.69 -4.82 -19.36
N PHE A 441 -14.30 -3.65 -19.89
CA PHE A 441 -14.69 -2.36 -19.33
C PHE A 441 -16.15 -2.06 -19.71
N ASN A 442 -17.04 -2.19 -18.73
CA ASN A 442 -18.48 -1.96 -18.91
C ASN A 442 -19.06 -1.17 -17.73
N PRO A 443 -18.94 0.16 -17.70
CA PRO A 443 -19.49 1.01 -16.63
C PRO A 443 -20.99 0.86 -16.41
N ALA A 444 -21.77 0.51 -17.46
CA ALA A 444 -23.23 0.32 -17.36
C ALA A 444 -23.64 -0.71 -16.30
N ARG A 445 -22.74 -1.60 -15.92
CA ARG A 445 -22.87 -2.55 -14.83
C ARG A 445 -23.28 -1.88 -13.51
N PHE A 446 -22.79 -0.65 -13.27
CA PHE A 446 -23.09 0.16 -12.10
C PHE A 446 -24.29 1.10 -12.23
N ALA A 447 -25.11 0.97 -13.28
CA ALA A 447 -26.28 1.83 -13.51
C ALA A 447 -27.28 1.82 -12.33
N ASN A 448 -27.43 0.67 -11.67
CA ASN A 448 -28.26 0.50 -10.47
C ASN A 448 -27.44 0.52 -9.16
N GLY A 449 -26.27 1.17 -9.20
CA GLY A 449 -25.33 1.24 -8.08
C GLY A 449 -24.61 -0.10 -7.79
N ILE A 450 -23.82 -0.12 -6.73
CA ILE A 450 -23.01 -1.30 -6.35
C ILE A 450 -23.87 -2.54 -6.11
N LYS A 451 -25.07 -2.36 -5.51
CA LYS A 451 -25.97 -3.49 -5.20
C LYS A 451 -26.51 -4.20 -6.44
N GLY A 452 -26.64 -3.48 -7.56
CA GLY A 452 -27.12 -4.03 -8.81
C GLY A 452 -26.01 -4.46 -9.79
N ALA A 453 -24.73 -4.24 -9.43
CA ALA A 453 -23.61 -4.41 -10.35
C ALA A 453 -23.18 -5.88 -10.52
N CYS A 454 -23.39 -6.72 -9.52
CA CYS A 454 -22.99 -8.14 -9.54
C CYS A 454 -23.85 -9.00 -8.60
N SER A 455 -23.72 -10.32 -8.72
CA SER A 455 -24.47 -11.30 -7.92
C SER A 455 -24.18 -11.22 -6.40
N HIS A 456 -22.97 -10.76 -6.04
CA HIS A 456 -22.50 -10.69 -4.65
C HIS A 456 -21.85 -9.33 -4.36
N PRO A 457 -22.65 -8.25 -4.08
CA PRO A 457 -22.16 -6.88 -3.91
C PRO A 457 -21.09 -6.69 -2.83
N HIS A 458 -21.09 -7.54 -1.80
CA HIS A 458 -20.09 -7.51 -0.72
C HIS A 458 -18.69 -7.92 -1.20
N LEU A 459 -18.56 -8.51 -2.38
CA LEU A 459 -17.28 -8.87 -3.00
C LEU A 459 -16.70 -7.72 -3.85
N TYR A 460 -17.45 -6.63 -4.05
CA TYR A 460 -16.91 -5.38 -4.58
C TYR A 460 -16.31 -4.56 -3.44
N MET A 461 -15.00 -4.62 -3.28
CA MET A 461 -14.29 -4.09 -2.12
C MET A 461 -13.03 -3.26 -2.48
N PRO A 462 -13.10 -2.28 -3.41
CA PRO A 462 -11.93 -1.50 -3.79
C PRO A 462 -11.36 -0.66 -2.65
N PHE A 463 -12.18 -0.38 -1.62
CA PHE A 463 -11.81 0.34 -0.42
C PHE A 463 -11.64 -0.57 0.81
N GLY A 464 -11.53 -1.89 0.61
CA GLY A 464 -11.49 -2.86 1.70
C GLY A 464 -12.88 -3.11 2.32
N PHE A 465 -12.89 -3.68 3.54
CA PHE A 465 -14.13 -4.10 4.19
C PHE A 465 -14.05 -4.07 5.72
N GLY A 466 -15.23 -4.17 6.35
CA GLY A 466 -15.39 -4.26 7.80
C GLY A 466 -14.94 -2.99 8.53
N PRO A 467 -14.55 -3.09 9.81
CA PRO A 467 -14.14 -1.94 10.62
C PRO A 467 -12.94 -1.18 10.05
N ARG A 468 -12.18 -1.83 9.18
CA ARG A 468 -10.97 -1.28 8.56
C ARG A 468 -11.16 -0.87 7.11
N VAL A 469 -12.40 -0.56 6.72
CA VAL A 469 -12.70 0.08 5.44
C VAL A 469 -11.90 1.38 5.32
N CYS A 470 -11.53 1.75 4.12
CA CYS A 470 -10.73 2.95 3.87
C CYS A 470 -11.37 4.20 4.46
N ALA A 471 -10.69 4.86 5.38
CA ALA A 471 -11.16 6.10 5.98
C ALA A 471 -11.29 7.22 4.94
N GLY A 472 -10.36 7.27 3.96
CA GLY A 472 -10.31 8.27 2.89
C GLY A 472 -11.18 7.96 1.66
N GLN A 473 -12.07 6.97 1.69
CA GLN A 473 -12.85 6.58 0.50
C GLN A 473 -13.67 7.72 -0.11
N HIS A 474 -14.23 8.60 0.73
CA HIS A 474 -15.02 9.74 0.25
C HIS A 474 -14.15 10.82 -0.37
N LEU A 475 -12.97 11.08 0.22
CA LEU A 475 -12.00 12.01 -0.35
C LEU A 475 -11.48 11.49 -1.71
N ALA A 476 -11.07 10.24 -1.79
CA ALA A 476 -10.59 9.61 -3.02
C ALA A 476 -11.65 9.67 -4.15
N MET A 477 -12.91 9.34 -3.83
CA MET A 477 -13.99 9.44 -4.82
C MET A 477 -14.26 10.89 -5.26
N MET A 478 -14.11 11.86 -4.35
CA MET A 478 -14.26 13.29 -4.66
C MET A 478 -13.13 13.77 -5.56
N GLU A 479 -11.89 13.44 -5.22
CA GLU A 479 -10.71 13.76 -6.02
C GLU A 479 -10.82 13.18 -7.43
N LEU A 480 -11.17 11.89 -7.56
CA LEU A 480 -11.34 11.22 -8.85
C LEU A 480 -12.43 11.89 -9.69
N LYS A 481 -13.58 12.19 -9.09
CA LYS A 481 -14.66 12.88 -9.82
C LYS A 481 -14.23 14.24 -10.33
N ILE A 482 -13.59 15.04 -9.49
CA ILE A 482 -13.19 16.40 -9.86
C ILE A 482 -12.12 16.36 -10.96
N VAL A 483 -11.05 15.59 -10.78
CA VAL A 483 -9.94 15.58 -11.76
C VAL A 483 -10.39 15.03 -13.10
N ILE A 484 -11.18 13.94 -13.14
CA ILE A 484 -11.67 13.37 -14.40
C ILE A 484 -12.67 14.31 -15.07
N ALA A 485 -13.60 14.92 -14.33
CA ALA A 485 -14.55 15.89 -14.88
C ALA A 485 -13.82 17.11 -15.49
N VAL A 486 -12.88 17.68 -14.77
CA VAL A 486 -12.09 18.84 -15.22
C VAL A 486 -11.27 18.50 -16.48
N LEU A 487 -10.63 17.32 -16.49
CA LEU A 487 -9.84 16.89 -17.66
C LEU A 487 -10.72 16.61 -18.88
N LEU A 488 -11.87 15.94 -18.73
CA LEU A 488 -12.77 15.65 -19.83
C LEU A 488 -13.47 16.90 -20.40
N SER A 489 -13.62 17.95 -19.59
CA SER A 489 -14.17 19.24 -20.05
C SER A 489 -13.17 20.05 -20.90
N ASN A 490 -11.88 19.75 -20.81
CA ASN A 490 -10.83 20.51 -21.49
C ASN A 490 -10.12 19.75 -22.60
N PHE A 491 -10.12 18.41 -22.52
CA PHE A 491 -9.29 17.57 -23.38
C PHE A 491 -10.01 16.32 -23.86
N SER A 492 -9.58 15.81 -25.01
CA SER A 492 -9.86 14.46 -25.48
C SER A 492 -8.62 13.59 -25.42
N PHE A 493 -8.83 12.30 -25.18
CA PHE A 493 -7.77 11.32 -24.95
C PHE A 493 -7.86 10.17 -25.94
N SER A 494 -6.72 9.72 -26.45
CA SER A 494 -6.60 8.47 -27.19
C SER A 494 -5.31 7.74 -26.77
N PRO A 495 -5.21 6.42 -26.99
CA PRO A 495 -4.00 5.66 -26.66
C PRO A 495 -2.80 6.21 -27.44
N SER A 496 -1.64 6.34 -26.75
CA SER A 496 -0.39 6.65 -27.43
C SER A 496 0.18 5.37 -28.09
N PRO A 497 0.76 5.48 -29.30
CA PRO A 497 1.47 4.37 -29.93
C PRO A 497 2.72 3.93 -29.14
N THR A 498 3.20 4.73 -28.20
CA THR A 498 4.34 4.39 -27.32
C THR A 498 3.89 3.66 -26.06
N TYR A 499 2.60 3.59 -25.76
CA TYR A 499 2.09 2.95 -24.56
C TYR A 499 2.35 1.43 -24.56
N SER A 500 2.81 0.92 -23.44
CA SER A 500 2.98 -0.52 -23.21
C SER A 500 2.24 -0.91 -21.92
N HIS A 501 1.18 -1.70 -22.09
CA HIS A 501 0.34 -2.12 -20.97
C HIS A 501 1.05 -3.17 -20.09
N ALA A 502 1.50 -2.74 -18.92
CA ALA A 502 2.21 -3.60 -17.99
C ALA A 502 1.82 -3.23 -16.54
N PRO A 503 0.72 -3.76 -16.01
CA PRO A 503 0.39 -3.59 -14.59
C PRO A 503 1.41 -4.32 -13.72
N ALA A 504 1.85 -3.67 -12.65
CA ALA A 504 2.83 -4.21 -11.70
C ALA A 504 2.45 -3.85 -10.26
N ILE A 505 3.02 -4.58 -9.29
CA ILE A 505 2.86 -4.27 -7.87
C ILE A 505 4.14 -3.64 -7.32
N ARG A 506 3.98 -2.44 -6.75
CA ARG A 506 4.93 -1.82 -5.83
C ARG A 506 4.18 -1.37 -4.58
N ILE A 507 3.65 -2.33 -3.79
CA ILE A 507 2.69 -2.14 -2.69
C ILE A 507 1.26 -1.92 -3.23
N ILE A 508 1.07 -1.06 -4.22
CA ILE A 508 -0.16 -0.87 -4.98
C ILE A 508 0.01 -1.33 -6.43
N VAL A 509 -1.13 -1.46 -7.14
CA VAL A 509 -1.16 -1.82 -8.56
C VAL A 509 -0.95 -0.58 -9.40
N GLU A 510 0.23 -0.43 -9.97
CA GLU A 510 0.57 0.71 -10.82
C GLU A 510 1.00 0.26 -12.23
N PRO A 511 0.93 1.13 -13.25
CA PRO A 511 1.52 0.86 -14.55
C PRO A 511 3.05 0.87 -14.45
N LYS A 512 3.71 -0.24 -14.81
CA LYS A 512 5.17 -0.41 -14.71
C LYS A 512 5.94 0.63 -15.51
N ASN A 513 5.42 0.92 -16.71
CA ASN A 513 6.05 1.82 -17.69
C ASN A 513 5.35 3.19 -17.75
N GLY A 514 4.41 3.47 -16.82
CA GLY A 514 3.51 4.62 -16.90
C GLY A 514 2.45 4.48 -17.99
N VAL A 515 1.50 5.41 -18.01
CA VAL A 515 0.47 5.51 -19.05
C VAL A 515 0.77 6.72 -19.92
N HIS A 516 0.96 6.49 -21.21
CA HIS A 516 1.12 7.50 -22.24
C HIS A 516 -0.19 7.65 -23.03
N LEU A 517 -0.69 8.86 -23.13
CA LEU A 517 -1.90 9.18 -23.89
C LEU A 517 -1.63 10.35 -24.84
N LEU A 518 -2.20 10.26 -26.05
CA LEU A 518 -2.32 11.41 -26.93
C LEU A 518 -3.46 12.29 -26.41
N VAL A 519 -3.14 13.51 -26.06
CA VAL A 519 -4.06 14.50 -25.48
C VAL A 519 -4.23 15.65 -26.44
N LYS A 520 -5.50 15.99 -26.75
CA LYS A 520 -5.87 17.08 -27.63
C LYS A 520 -6.80 18.04 -26.89
N LYS A 521 -6.62 19.35 -27.07
CA LYS A 521 -7.53 20.38 -26.56
C LYS A 521 -8.87 20.33 -27.29
N LEU A 522 -9.97 20.51 -26.58
CA LEU A 522 -11.33 20.61 -27.12
C LEU A 522 -11.63 21.99 -27.67
#